data_13c4a49efcfbd5e5d73fe850201f5fea
#
_entry.id   13c4a49efcfbd5e5d73fe850201f5fea
#
_cell.length_a   1.000
_cell.length_b   1.000
_cell.length_c   1.000
_cell.angle_alpha   90.00
_cell.angle_beta   90.00
_cell.angle_gamma   90.00
#
_symmetry.space_group_name_H-M   'P 1'
#
loop_
_entity.id
_entity.type
_entity.pdbx_description
1 polymer ?
#
loop_
_entity_poly.entity_id
_entity_poly.type
_entity_poly.pdbx_seq_one_letter_code
_entity_poly.pdbx_strand_id
1 'polypeptide(L)'
;MCFSATASFTASAVLLCIGVLTLRRVQRPGDKALAAIPVLFAIQQALEGVVWLSLSGTLHGMLDQATQLYSLFSHVLWPIYVPFAVWSAEPPGPRRSWLLGFLCVGTVVGGFLLYGMVVNPIVAQPVGKHINYESPHFYIAAVLLGYLAATTVSQMLSSHRWVRWFGVLALTSAIVAYMVYAQWFISVWCFLAALLSGVIYLHVCSRPDSSTGLGLLP
;
A
#
# COMPACT_ATOMS: atom_id res chain seq x y z
N MET A 1 7.98 11.92 4.98
CA MET A 1 7.69 12.52 6.27
C MET A 1 7.14 11.49 7.24
N CYS A 2 7.83 10.42 7.36
CA CYS A 2 7.79 9.57 8.53
C CYS A 2 8.69 10.22 9.57
N PHE A 3 8.26 11.34 10.16
CA PHE A 3 9.13 12.24 10.90
C PHE A 3 8.98 12.10 12.41
N SER A 4 7.95 11.41 12.87
CA SER A 4 7.69 11.21 14.29
C SER A 4 6.57 10.19 14.54
N ALA A 5 6.55 9.62 15.74
CA ALA A 5 5.43 8.78 16.20
C ALA A 5 4.07 9.50 16.03
N THR A 6 4.00 10.79 16.39
CA THR A 6 2.77 11.58 16.28
C THR A 6 2.26 11.66 14.84
N ALA A 7 3.14 11.88 13.85
CA ALA A 7 2.76 11.94 12.44
C ALA A 7 2.19 10.59 11.95
N SER A 8 2.86 9.48 12.30
CA SER A 8 2.44 8.12 11.92
C SER A 8 1.09 7.75 12.56
N PHE A 9 0.89 8.00 13.85
CA PHE A 9 -0.39 7.72 14.51
C PHE A 9 -1.53 8.64 14.02
N THR A 10 -1.24 9.92 13.74
CA THR A 10 -2.25 10.82 13.15
C THR A 10 -2.67 10.34 11.76
N ALA A 11 -1.72 9.98 10.90
CA ALA A 11 -2.01 9.40 9.60
C ALA A 11 -2.81 8.09 9.73
N SER A 12 -2.43 7.22 10.67
CA SER A 12 -3.16 5.98 10.97
C SER A 12 -4.62 6.25 11.33
N ALA A 13 -4.90 7.18 12.25
CA ALA A 13 -6.25 7.52 12.68
C ALA A 13 -7.11 8.06 11.53
N VAL A 14 -6.57 8.99 10.73
CA VAL A 14 -7.25 9.57 9.57
C VAL A 14 -7.55 8.49 8.52
N LEU A 15 -6.57 7.63 8.21
CA LEU A 15 -6.73 6.55 7.24
C LEU A 15 -7.72 5.49 7.72
N LEU A 16 -7.74 5.19 9.02
CA LEU A 16 -8.73 4.27 9.60
C LEU A 16 -10.15 4.82 9.42
N CYS A 17 -10.38 6.10 9.70
CA CYS A 17 -11.67 6.75 9.48
C CYS A 17 -12.07 6.69 7.99
N ILE A 18 -11.17 7.07 7.07
CA ILE A 18 -11.43 7.01 5.62
C ILE A 18 -11.72 5.56 5.20
N GLY A 19 -10.93 4.60 5.67
CA GLY A 19 -11.07 3.20 5.31
C GLY A 19 -12.38 2.59 5.79
N VAL A 20 -12.79 2.87 7.03
CA VAL A 20 -14.09 2.42 7.56
C VAL A 20 -15.24 3.03 6.77
N LEU A 21 -15.18 4.34 6.46
CA LEU A 21 -16.20 5.00 5.63
C LEU A 21 -16.24 4.41 4.21
N THR A 22 -15.07 4.10 3.64
CA THR A 22 -14.98 3.48 2.31
C THR A 22 -15.62 2.08 2.32
N LEU A 23 -15.26 1.24 3.29
CA LEU A 23 -15.79 -0.13 3.41
C LEU A 23 -17.32 -0.15 3.62
N ARG A 24 -17.85 0.80 4.40
CA ARG A 24 -19.30 0.91 4.63
C ARG A 24 -20.09 1.30 3.37
N ARG A 25 -19.44 1.93 2.41
CA ARG A 25 -20.05 2.36 1.14
C ARG A 25 -19.88 1.38 -0.01
N VAL A 26 -19.16 0.28 0.21
CA VAL A 26 -18.98 -0.74 -0.83
C VAL A 26 -20.27 -1.45 -1.13
N GLN A 27 -20.69 -1.39 -2.39
CA GLN A 27 -21.91 -2.05 -2.87
C GLN A 27 -21.59 -3.33 -3.65
N ARG A 28 -20.41 -3.43 -4.26
CA ARG A 28 -19.98 -4.57 -5.07
C ARG A 28 -18.94 -5.40 -4.34
N PRO A 29 -19.13 -6.73 -4.21
CA PRO A 29 -18.15 -7.59 -3.54
C PRO A 29 -16.73 -7.47 -4.09
N GLY A 30 -16.57 -7.25 -5.41
CA GLY A 30 -15.27 -7.07 -6.07
C GLY A 30 -14.51 -5.82 -5.61
N ASP A 31 -15.20 -4.76 -5.16
CA ASP A 31 -14.56 -3.51 -4.71
C ASP A 31 -14.06 -3.59 -3.24
N LYS A 32 -14.41 -4.66 -2.49
CA LYS A 32 -14.04 -4.79 -1.07
C LYS A 32 -12.54 -4.77 -0.84
N ALA A 33 -11.78 -5.46 -1.70
CA ALA A 33 -10.33 -5.50 -1.57
C ALA A 33 -9.70 -4.11 -1.81
N LEU A 34 -10.16 -3.35 -2.81
CA LEU A 34 -9.73 -1.97 -2.99
C LEU A 34 -10.11 -1.08 -1.80
N ALA A 35 -11.34 -1.20 -1.31
CA ALA A 35 -11.85 -0.41 -0.19
C ALA A 35 -11.10 -0.67 1.14
N ALA A 36 -10.47 -1.84 1.29
CA ALA A 36 -9.67 -2.17 2.47
C ALA A 36 -8.26 -1.54 2.46
N ILE A 37 -7.76 -1.06 1.32
CA ILE A 37 -6.40 -0.49 1.22
C ILE A 37 -6.13 0.62 2.24
N PRO A 38 -7.01 1.63 2.45
CA PRO A 38 -6.77 2.64 3.47
C PRO A 38 -6.69 2.09 4.89
N VAL A 39 -7.46 1.03 5.22
CA VAL A 39 -7.38 0.36 6.53
C VAL A 39 -6.04 -0.35 6.70
N LEU A 40 -5.57 -1.04 5.67
CA LEU A 40 -4.27 -1.71 5.69
C LEU A 40 -3.13 -0.70 5.86
N PHE A 41 -3.20 0.45 5.19
CA PHE A 41 -2.25 1.54 5.41
C PHE A 41 -2.37 2.14 6.81
N ALA A 42 -3.57 2.23 7.39
CA ALA A 42 -3.75 2.68 8.76
C ALA A 42 -3.01 1.75 9.75
N ILE A 43 -3.12 0.44 9.57
CA ILE A 43 -2.39 -0.55 10.38
C ILE A 43 -0.89 -0.38 10.19
N GLN A 44 -0.41 -0.26 8.95
CA GLN A 44 1.01 -0.06 8.68
C GLN A 44 1.54 1.23 9.31
N GLN A 45 0.79 2.33 9.25
CA GLN A 45 1.18 3.59 9.89
C GLN A 45 1.18 3.49 11.42
N ALA A 46 0.27 2.73 12.03
CA ALA A 46 0.32 2.45 13.46
C ALA A 46 1.59 1.68 13.83
N LEU A 47 1.96 0.66 13.05
CA LEU A 47 3.20 -0.10 13.26
C LEU A 47 4.44 0.79 13.17
N GLU A 48 4.48 1.71 12.20
CA GLU A 48 5.59 2.68 12.09
C GLU A 48 5.64 3.63 13.28
N GLY A 49 4.48 4.05 13.80
CA GLY A 49 4.40 4.79 15.06
C GLY A 49 5.01 4.03 16.25
N VAL A 50 4.77 2.71 16.34
CA VAL A 50 5.39 1.83 17.35
C VAL A 50 6.89 1.74 17.15
N VAL A 51 7.40 1.63 15.90
CA VAL A 51 8.84 1.66 15.61
C VAL A 51 9.46 2.95 16.12
N TRP A 52 8.83 4.13 15.88
CA TRP A 52 9.29 5.41 16.39
C TRP A 52 9.36 5.46 17.93
N LEU A 53 8.31 4.98 18.63
CA LEU A 53 8.30 4.92 20.09
C LEU A 53 9.38 3.97 20.65
N SER A 54 9.66 2.88 19.95
CA SER A 54 10.70 1.94 20.33
C SER A 54 12.11 2.53 20.13
N LEU A 55 12.34 3.23 19.01
CA LEU A 55 13.60 3.94 18.72
C LEU A 55 13.87 5.09 19.69
N SER A 56 12.81 5.76 20.18
CA SER A 56 12.93 6.82 21.20
C SER A 56 13.14 6.30 22.63
N GLY A 57 13.14 4.98 22.83
CA GLY A 57 13.25 4.37 24.15
C GLY A 57 11.97 4.40 24.99
N THR A 58 10.85 4.85 24.43
CA THR A 58 9.55 4.89 25.14
C THR A 58 8.94 3.49 25.25
N LEU A 59 9.11 2.65 24.24
CA LEU A 59 8.66 1.26 24.22
C LEU A 59 9.89 0.33 24.13
N HIS A 60 10.21 -0.35 25.22
CA HIS A 60 11.34 -1.28 25.24
C HIS A 60 10.95 -2.66 24.70
N GLY A 61 11.86 -3.31 23.97
CA GLY A 61 11.73 -4.70 23.53
C GLY A 61 10.74 -4.96 22.38
N MET A 62 10.15 -3.93 21.75
CA MET A 62 9.20 -4.07 20.65
C MET A 62 9.78 -3.68 19.28
N LEU A 63 11.02 -3.19 19.22
CA LEU A 63 11.60 -2.64 17.99
C LEU A 63 11.66 -3.69 16.89
N ASP A 64 12.19 -4.86 17.16
CA ASP A 64 12.35 -5.90 16.14
C ASP A 64 11.02 -6.41 15.63
N GLN A 65 10.07 -6.71 16.52
CA GLN A 65 8.74 -7.19 16.13
C GLN A 65 7.99 -6.15 15.30
N ALA A 66 7.98 -4.87 15.73
CA ALA A 66 7.32 -3.79 15.01
C ALA A 66 7.99 -3.56 13.65
N THR A 67 9.32 -3.63 13.56
CA THR A 67 10.07 -3.51 12.31
C THR A 67 9.72 -4.63 11.34
N GLN A 68 9.72 -5.90 11.80
CA GLN A 68 9.36 -7.02 10.93
C GLN A 68 7.89 -6.94 10.47
N LEU A 69 6.97 -6.58 11.36
CA LEU A 69 5.55 -6.43 10.99
C LEU A 69 5.35 -5.27 9.99
N TYR A 70 5.97 -4.11 10.21
CA TYR A 70 5.95 -3.02 9.24
C TYR A 70 6.51 -3.46 7.88
N SER A 71 7.65 -4.16 7.91
CA SER A 71 8.32 -4.62 6.70
C SER A 71 7.53 -5.70 5.97
N LEU A 72 6.76 -6.53 6.67
CA LEU A 72 5.83 -7.47 6.07
C LEU A 72 4.79 -6.75 5.19
N PHE A 73 4.28 -5.61 5.65
CA PHE A 73 3.39 -4.78 4.82
C PHE A 73 4.15 -4.20 3.62
N SER A 74 5.27 -3.52 3.86
CA SER A 74 5.98 -2.78 2.81
C SER A 74 6.66 -3.66 1.76
N HIS A 75 7.07 -4.89 2.10
CA HIS A 75 7.82 -5.77 1.21
C HIS A 75 6.97 -6.90 0.62
N VAL A 76 6.03 -7.45 1.39
CA VAL A 76 5.32 -8.68 1.01
C VAL A 76 3.86 -8.40 0.67
N LEU A 77 3.15 -7.68 1.54
CA LEU A 77 1.72 -7.47 1.36
C LEU A 77 1.43 -6.67 0.10
N TRP A 78 2.05 -5.50 -0.08
CA TRP A 78 1.68 -4.58 -1.15
C TRP A 78 1.87 -5.14 -2.57
N PRO A 79 3.00 -5.77 -2.92
CA PRO A 79 3.17 -6.30 -4.27
C PRO A 79 2.17 -7.43 -4.61
N ILE A 80 1.63 -8.13 -3.61
CA ILE A 80 0.60 -9.15 -3.78
C ILE A 80 -0.80 -8.54 -3.72
N TYR A 81 -1.07 -7.73 -2.70
CA TYR A 81 -2.42 -7.27 -2.41
C TYR A 81 -2.94 -6.25 -3.41
N VAL A 82 -2.10 -5.31 -3.87
CA VAL A 82 -2.54 -4.27 -4.81
C VAL A 82 -3.03 -4.86 -6.13
N PRO A 83 -2.25 -5.69 -6.86
CA PRO A 83 -2.75 -6.27 -8.11
C PRO A 83 -3.93 -7.22 -7.87
N PHE A 84 -4.00 -7.94 -6.74
CA PHE A 84 -5.16 -8.72 -6.34
C PHE A 84 -6.42 -7.84 -6.18
N ALA A 85 -6.31 -6.72 -5.49
CA ALA A 85 -7.43 -5.80 -5.25
C ALA A 85 -7.94 -5.19 -6.56
N VAL A 86 -7.02 -4.79 -7.45
CA VAL A 86 -7.40 -4.29 -8.78
C VAL A 86 -8.04 -5.39 -9.64
N TRP A 87 -7.45 -6.59 -9.65
CA TRP A 87 -7.98 -7.74 -10.38
C TRP A 87 -9.39 -8.14 -9.91
N SER A 88 -9.64 -8.09 -8.59
CA SER A 88 -10.95 -8.45 -8.03
C SER A 88 -12.05 -7.46 -8.41
N ALA A 89 -11.71 -6.18 -8.57
CA ALA A 89 -12.64 -5.11 -8.96
C ALA A 89 -12.85 -5.01 -10.49
N GLU A 90 -11.92 -5.59 -11.28
CA GLU A 90 -11.96 -5.48 -12.72
C GLU A 90 -13.02 -6.41 -13.34
N PRO A 91 -13.88 -5.91 -14.24
CA PRO A 91 -14.83 -6.73 -14.98
C PRO A 91 -14.15 -7.83 -15.80
N PRO A 92 -14.85 -8.96 -16.09
CA PRO A 92 -14.34 -9.99 -16.99
C PRO A 92 -13.92 -9.40 -18.34
N GLY A 93 -12.71 -9.77 -18.82
CA GLY A 93 -12.19 -9.28 -20.10
C GLY A 93 -10.66 -9.36 -20.18
N PRO A 94 -10.06 -8.93 -21.30
CA PRO A 94 -8.61 -9.04 -21.54
C PRO A 94 -7.75 -8.37 -20.46
N ARG A 95 -8.20 -7.24 -19.93
CA ARG A 95 -7.49 -6.52 -18.86
C ARG A 95 -7.33 -7.35 -17.59
N ARG A 96 -8.36 -8.13 -17.24
CA ARG A 96 -8.31 -9.00 -16.07
C ARG A 96 -7.24 -10.09 -16.19
N SER A 97 -6.99 -10.58 -17.39
CA SER A 97 -5.89 -11.54 -17.66
C SER A 97 -4.52 -10.88 -17.49
N TRP A 98 -4.33 -9.64 -17.96
CA TRP A 98 -3.10 -8.90 -17.73
C TRP A 98 -2.87 -8.61 -16.23
N LEU A 99 -3.92 -8.25 -15.50
CA LEU A 99 -3.86 -8.03 -14.05
C LEU A 99 -3.46 -9.29 -13.28
N LEU A 100 -3.90 -10.47 -13.74
CA LEU A 100 -3.45 -11.74 -13.18
C LEU A 100 -1.94 -11.93 -13.38
N GLY A 101 -1.38 -11.53 -14.54
CA GLY A 101 0.06 -11.53 -14.77
C GLY A 101 0.82 -10.64 -13.75
N PHE A 102 0.30 -9.43 -13.46
CA PHE A 102 0.88 -8.56 -12.42
C PHE A 102 0.74 -9.16 -11.02
N LEU A 103 -0.35 -9.86 -10.73
CA LEU A 103 -0.49 -10.59 -9.46
C LEU A 103 0.55 -11.70 -9.33
N CYS A 104 0.82 -12.45 -10.40
CA CYS A 104 1.89 -13.45 -10.40
C CYS A 104 3.26 -12.80 -10.16
N VAL A 105 3.58 -11.71 -10.87
CA VAL A 105 4.82 -10.95 -10.64
C VAL A 105 4.92 -10.48 -9.20
N GLY A 106 3.85 -9.88 -8.65
CA GLY A 106 3.82 -9.42 -7.28
C GLY A 106 3.99 -10.54 -6.26
N THR A 107 3.42 -11.72 -6.53
CA THR A 107 3.57 -12.90 -5.66
C THR A 107 5.01 -13.41 -5.67
N VAL A 108 5.66 -13.46 -6.82
CA VAL A 108 7.08 -13.86 -6.94
C VAL A 108 7.98 -12.87 -6.21
N VAL A 109 7.77 -11.56 -6.43
CA VAL A 109 8.54 -10.50 -5.77
C VAL A 109 8.32 -10.53 -4.26
N GLY A 110 7.06 -10.59 -3.80
CA GLY A 110 6.74 -10.65 -2.38
C GLY A 110 7.30 -11.90 -1.70
N GLY A 111 7.23 -13.06 -2.38
CA GLY A 111 7.83 -14.31 -1.90
C GLY A 111 9.35 -14.24 -1.79
N PHE A 112 10.02 -13.65 -2.78
CA PHE A 112 11.47 -13.42 -2.74
C PHE A 112 11.87 -12.49 -1.58
N LEU A 113 11.13 -11.39 -1.40
CA LEU A 113 11.39 -10.44 -0.30
C LEU A 113 11.10 -11.07 1.07
N LEU A 114 10.04 -11.90 1.19
CA LEU A 114 9.77 -12.65 2.40
C LEU A 114 10.92 -13.60 2.75
N TYR A 115 11.42 -14.34 1.77
CA TYR A 115 12.59 -15.19 1.94
C TYR A 115 13.80 -14.38 2.43
N GLY A 116 14.05 -13.22 1.79
CA GLY A 116 15.11 -12.30 2.20
C GLY A 116 14.98 -11.83 3.65
N MET A 117 13.76 -11.49 4.10
CA MET A 117 13.46 -11.08 5.46
C MET A 117 13.68 -12.21 6.48
N VAL A 118 13.39 -13.46 6.11
CA VAL A 118 13.60 -14.63 7.00
C VAL A 118 15.07 -14.94 7.16
N VAL A 119 15.86 -14.84 6.07
CA VAL A 119 17.30 -15.11 6.11
C VAL A 119 18.08 -13.96 6.74
N ASN A 120 17.70 -12.72 6.42
CA ASN A 120 18.32 -11.50 6.92
C ASN A 120 17.23 -10.56 7.44
N PRO A 121 16.88 -10.61 8.72
CA PRO A 121 15.87 -9.74 9.32
C PRO A 121 16.18 -8.27 9.08
N ILE A 122 15.15 -7.50 8.73
CA ILE A 122 15.29 -6.07 8.48
C ILE A 122 15.56 -5.34 9.78
N VAL A 123 16.51 -4.42 9.75
CA VAL A 123 16.88 -3.58 10.90
C VAL A 123 16.40 -2.15 10.63
N ALA A 124 15.66 -1.59 11.59
CA ALA A 124 15.25 -0.18 11.57
C ALA A 124 16.25 0.67 12.36
N GLN A 125 16.80 1.69 11.72
CA GLN A 125 17.75 2.62 12.32
C GLN A 125 17.30 4.06 12.15
N PRO A 126 17.38 4.92 13.18
CA PRO A 126 17.11 6.33 13.04
C PRO A 126 18.28 7.00 12.32
N VAL A 127 18.03 7.61 11.17
CA VAL A 127 19.02 8.39 10.43
C VAL A 127 18.48 9.81 10.23
N GLY A 128 18.98 10.76 10.97
CA GLY A 128 18.46 12.12 11.02
C GLY A 128 17.03 12.16 11.58
N LYS A 129 16.07 12.61 10.74
CA LYS A 129 14.65 12.69 11.11
C LYS A 129 13.80 11.60 10.44
N HIS A 130 14.42 10.52 9.99
CA HIS A 130 13.76 9.44 9.24
C HIS A 130 14.19 8.08 9.78
N ILE A 131 13.39 7.05 9.49
CA ILE A 131 13.75 5.65 9.74
C ILE A 131 14.34 5.07 8.46
N ASN A 132 15.56 4.55 8.54
CA ASN A 132 16.15 3.73 7.51
C ASN A 132 15.84 2.26 7.80
N TYR A 133 15.20 1.57 6.86
CA TYR A 133 14.97 0.14 6.90
C TYR A 133 16.03 -0.54 6.02
N GLU A 134 17.00 -1.21 6.67
CA GLU A 134 18.07 -1.90 5.95
C GLU A 134 17.54 -3.14 5.24
N SER A 135 17.31 -3.02 3.94
CA SER A 135 16.76 -4.09 3.09
C SER A 135 17.50 -4.15 1.75
N PRO A 136 18.72 -4.72 1.69
CA PRO A 136 19.51 -4.74 0.45
C PRO A 136 18.81 -5.50 -0.68
N HIS A 137 18.03 -6.53 -0.37
CA HIS A 137 17.30 -7.34 -1.35
C HIS A 137 16.21 -6.56 -2.09
N PHE A 138 15.64 -5.52 -1.45
CA PHE A 138 14.61 -4.67 -2.05
C PHE A 138 15.18 -3.82 -3.21
N TYR A 139 16.43 -3.41 -3.12
CA TYR A 139 17.08 -2.54 -4.09
C TYR A 139 17.72 -3.28 -5.27
N ILE A 140 17.59 -4.59 -5.37
CA ILE A 140 17.92 -5.33 -6.59
C ILE A 140 17.01 -4.82 -7.72
N ALA A 141 17.60 -4.33 -8.80
CA ALA A 141 16.87 -3.64 -9.87
C ALA A 141 15.64 -4.43 -10.39
N ALA A 142 15.79 -5.73 -10.63
CA ALA A 142 14.69 -6.57 -11.08
C ALA A 142 13.57 -6.68 -10.04
N VAL A 143 13.91 -6.75 -8.75
CA VAL A 143 12.95 -6.81 -7.64
C VAL A 143 12.21 -5.48 -7.52
N LEU A 144 12.93 -4.37 -7.52
CA LEU A 144 12.34 -3.02 -7.43
C LEU A 144 11.42 -2.74 -8.63
N LEU A 145 11.85 -3.06 -9.85
CA LEU A 145 11.02 -2.90 -11.05
C LEU A 145 9.77 -3.78 -11.00
N GLY A 146 9.91 -5.04 -10.62
CA GLY A 146 8.77 -5.94 -10.45
C GLY A 146 7.80 -5.47 -9.36
N TYR A 147 8.34 -4.96 -8.26
CA TYR A 147 7.55 -4.37 -7.16
C TYR A 147 6.75 -3.14 -7.65
N LEU A 148 7.42 -2.18 -8.32
CA LEU A 148 6.76 -1.00 -8.87
C LEU A 148 5.72 -1.38 -9.93
N ALA A 149 6.04 -2.34 -10.80
CA ALA A 149 5.10 -2.83 -11.79
C ALA A 149 3.83 -3.42 -11.13
N ALA A 150 3.99 -4.27 -10.13
CA ALA A 150 2.87 -4.86 -9.40
C ALA A 150 2.04 -3.82 -8.64
N THR A 151 2.68 -2.84 -7.99
CA THR A 151 2.00 -1.89 -7.10
C THR A 151 1.50 -0.61 -7.78
N THR A 152 1.99 -0.26 -8.97
CA THR A 152 1.60 0.98 -9.65
C THR A 152 1.06 0.74 -11.05
N VAL A 153 1.78 -0.02 -11.91
CA VAL A 153 1.35 -0.24 -13.30
C VAL A 153 0.06 -1.07 -13.35
N SER A 154 -0.10 -2.06 -12.47
CA SER A 154 -1.34 -2.82 -12.37
C SER A 154 -2.57 -1.93 -12.18
N GLN A 155 -2.48 -0.91 -11.34
CA GLN A 155 -3.56 0.06 -11.12
C GLN A 155 -3.84 0.91 -12.37
N MET A 156 -2.79 1.30 -13.11
CA MET A 156 -2.93 2.12 -14.32
C MET A 156 -3.65 1.37 -15.45
N LEU A 157 -3.64 0.03 -15.44
CA LEU A 157 -4.36 -0.81 -16.40
C LEU A 157 -5.83 -1.00 -16.07
N SER A 158 -6.30 -0.62 -14.87
CA SER A 158 -7.70 -0.75 -14.48
C SER A 158 -8.64 0.02 -15.41
N SER A 159 -9.85 -0.51 -15.63
CA SER A 159 -10.93 0.21 -16.30
C SER A 159 -11.46 1.39 -15.48
N HIS A 160 -11.19 1.40 -14.16
CA HIS A 160 -11.71 2.38 -13.23
C HIS A 160 -10.84 3.65 -13.16
N ARG A 161 -11.42 4.80 -13.51
CA ARG A 161 -10.73 6.09 -13.57
C ARG A 161 -9.96 6.45 -12.31
N TRP A 162 -10.58 6.31 -11.14
CA TRP A 162 -9.96 6.67 -9.87
C TRP A 162 -8.83 5.73 -9.47
N VAL A 163 -8.94 4.42 -9.80
CA VAL A 163 -7.86 3.44 -9.60
C VAL A 163 -6.66 3.78 -10.48
N ARG A 164 -6.90 4.15 -11.75
CA ARG A 164 -5.81 4.62 -12.63
C ARG A 164 -5.11 5.86 -12.08
N TRP A 165 -5.88 6.86 -11.61
CA TRP A 165 -5.29 8.05 -11.00
C TRP A 165 -4.47 7.70 -9.76
N PHE A 166 -4.96 6.79 -8.92
CA PHE A 166 -4.19 6.32 -7.76
C PHE A 166 -2.86 5.68 -8.22
N GLY A 167 -2.86 4.85 -9.26
CA GLY A 167 -1.63 4.25 -9.82
C GLY A 167 -0.64 5.28 -10.36
N VAL A 168 -1.12 6.29 -11.11
CA VAL A 168 -0.28 7.38 -11.64
C VAL A 168 0.34 8.18 -10.49
N LEU A 169 -0.47 8.58 -9.51
CA LEU A 169 0.00 9.35 -8.35
C LEU A 169 0.98 8.52 -7.49
N ALA A 170 0.73 7.22 -7.30
CA ALA A 170 1.62 6.33 -6.58
C ALA A 170 2.97 6.17 -7.30
N LEU A 171 2.98 6.02 -8.63
CA LEU A 171 4.22 5.95 -9.41
C LEU A 171 4.98 7.28 -9.35
N THR A 172 4.29 8.40 -9.54
CA THR A 172 4.92 9.73 -9.46
C THR A 172 5.53 9.96 -8.08
N SER A 173 4.79 9.61 -7.01
CA SER A 173 5.31 9.71 -5.64
C SER A 173 6.50 8.80 -5.37
N ALA A 174 6.54 7.60 -5.99
CA ALA A 174 7.69 6.70 -5.92
C ALA A 174 8.94 7.31 -6.58
N ILE A 175 8.79 7.88 -7.78
CA ILE A 175 9.89 8.55 -8.49
C ILE A 175 10.42 9.71 -7.65
N VAL A 176 9.55 10.58 -7.15
CA VAL A 176 9.94 11.72 -6.31
C VAL A 176 10.62 11.23 -5.02
N ALA A 177 10.04 10.23 -4.33
CA ALA A 177 10.63 9.67 -3.11
C ALA A 177 12.01 9.05 -3.38
N TYR A 178 12.20 8.36 -4.50
CA TYR A 178 13.49 7.79 -4.87
C TYR A 178 14.54 8.87 -5.21
N MET A 179 14.15 9.92 -5.94
CA MET A 179 15.06 11.00 -6.33
C MET A 179 15.51 11.86 -5.15
N VAL A 180 14.61 12.11 -4.18
CA VAL A 180 14.87 13.04 -3.07
C VAL A 180 15.30 12.31 -1.79
N TYR A 181 14.81 11.08 -1.58
CA TYR A 181 14.92 10.32 -0.34
C TYR A 181 15.37 8.87 -0.58
N ALA A 182 16.32 8.62 -1.49
CA ALA A 182 16.72 7.26 -1.88
C ALA A 182 17.04 6.35 -0.67
N GLN A 183 17.73 6.89 0.35
CA GLN A 183 18.09 6.14 1.56
C GLN A 183 16.87 5.79 2.43
N TRP A 184 15.80 6.60 2.41
CA TRP A 184 14.58 6.43 3.19
C TRP A 184 13.38 6.09 2.32
N PHE A 185 13.63 5.63 1.10
CA PHE A 185 12.61 5.42 0.07
C PHE A 185 11.41 4.62 0.58
N ILE A 186 11.67 3.49 1.26
CA ILE A 186 10.62 2.58 1.73
C ILE A 186 9.63 3.30 2.65
N SER A 187 10.13 3.99 3.67
CA SER A 187 9.31 4.70 4.66
C SER A 187 8.58 5.88 4.02
N VAL A 188 9.28 6.72 3.27
CA VAL A 188 8.71 7.93 2.64
C VAL A 188 7.65 7.57 1.61
N TRP A 189 7.93 6.60 0.74
CA TRP A 189 6.97 6.21 -0.29
C TRP A 189 5.73 5.53 0.29
N CYS A 190 5.88 4.64 1.28
CA CYS A 190 4.75 4.04 1.97
C CYS A 190 3.84 5.09 2.61
N PHE A 191 4.40 6.15 3.21
CA PHE A 191 3.62 7.23 3.77
C PHE A 191 2.86 8.03 2.70
N LEU A 192 3.50 8.37 1.58
CA LEU A 192 2.86 9.06 0.47
C LEU A 192 1.75 8.20 -0.15
N ALA A 193 2.01 6.91 -0.40
CA ALA A 193 1.01 5.98 -0.91
C ALA A 193 -0.18 5.82 0.05
N ALA A 194 0.08 5.82 1.36
CA ALA A 194 -0.95 5.80 2.39
C ALA A 194 -1.89 7.01 2.27
N LEU A 195 -1.35 8.22 2.18
CA LEU A 195 -2.17 9.43 2.00
C LEU A 195 -2.95 9.40 0.69
N LEU A 196 -2.32 8.97 -0.40
CA LEU A 196 -2.95 8.84 -1.71
C LEU A 196 -4.07 7.78 -1.73
N SER A 197 -4.04 6.80 -0.82
CA SER A 197 -5.08 5.76 -0.75
C SER A 197 -6.48 6.33 -0.47
N GLY A 198 -6.58 7.56 0.05
CA GLY A 198 -7.85 8.29 0.18
C GLY A 198 -8.59 8.48 -1.15
N VAL A 199 -7.90 8.44 -2.29
CA VAL A 199 -8.52 8.48 -3.63
C VAL A 199 -9.46 7.29 -3.87
N ILE A 200 -9.24 6.17 -3.18
CA ILE A 200 -10.11 4.98 -3.27
C ILE A 200 -11.52 5.27 -2.74
N TYR A 201 -11.65 6.15 -1.74
CA TYR A 201 -12.95 6.62 -1.29
C TYR A 201 -13.76 7.27 -2.43
N LEU A 202 -13.10 8.10 -3.26
CA LEU A 202 -13.72 8.70 -4.43
C LEU A 202 -14.14 7.66 -5.47
N HIS A 203 -13.36 6.57 -5.61
CA HIS A 203 -13.72 5.45 -6.47
C HIS A 203 -15.03 4.81 -6.02
N VAL A 204 -15.15 4.48 -4.74
CA VAL A 204 -16.36 3.83 -4.19
C VAL A 204 -17.57 4.78 -4.26
N CYS A 205 -17.40 6.07 -3.95
CA CYS A 205 -18.48 7.06 -4.01
C CYS A 205 -18.95 7.39 -5.46
N SER A 206 -18.10 7.19 -6.45
CA SER A 206 -18.45 7.47 -7.86
C SER A 206 -19.21 6.33 -8.53
N ARG A 207 -19.44 5.21 -7.85
CA ARG A 207 -20.23 4.09 -8.37
C ARG A 207 -21.72 4.40 -8.26
N PRO A 208 -22.51 4.25 -9.36
CA PRO A 208 -23.96 4.40 -9.28
C PRO A 208 -24.56 3.30 -8.40
N ASP A 209 -25.53 3.69 -7.58
CA ASP A 209 -26.31 2.76 -6.74
C ASP A 209 -27.01 1.73 -7.64
N SER A 210 -26.77 0.45 -7.34
CA SER A 210 -27.46 -0.65 -8.02
C SER A 210 -28.98 -0.72 -7.71
N SER A 211 -29.45 0.14 -6.79
CA SER A 211 -30.87 0.21 -6.39
C SER A 211 -31.73 1.09 -7.29
N THR A 212 -31.15 1.92 -8.18
CA THR A 212 -31.93 2.85 -9.04
C THR A 212 -32.38 2.23 -10.37
N GLY A 213 -32.05 0.97 -10.62
CA GLY A 213 -32.39 0.27 -11.88
C GLY A 213 -33.69 -0.51 -11.90
N LEU A 214 -34.49 -0.53 -10.81
CA LEU A 214 -35.72 -1.35 -10.71
C LEU A 214 -37.02 -0.56 -10.69
N GLY A 215 -37.02 0.62 -11.26
CA GLY A 215 -38.22 1.46 -11.17
C GLY A 215 -38.60 2.20 -12.44
N LEU A 216 -38.45 1.66 -13.65
CA LEU A 216 -39.06 2.22 -14.88
C LEU A 216 -39.15 1.11 -15.94
N LEU A 217 -40.13 0.23 -15.82
CA LEU A 217 -40.78 -0.41 -16.97
C LEU A 217 -42.29 -0.14 -16.85
N PRO A 218 -42.90 0.44 -17.88
CA PRO A 218 -44.34 0.66 -17.93
C PRO A 218 -45.11 -0.65 -18.14
#